data_d3a12287575052ba80ff748ac9efc776
#
_entry.id   d3a12287575052ba80ff748ac9efc776
#
_cell.length_a   1.000
_cell.length_b   1.000
_cell.length_c   1.000
_cell.angle_alpha   90.00
_cell.angle_beta   90.00
_cell.angle_gamma   90.00
#
_symmetry.space_group_name_H-M   'P 1'
#
loop_
_entity.id
_entity.type
_entity.pdbx_description
1 polymer ?
#
loop_
_entity_poly.entity_id
_entity_poly.type
_entity_poly.pdbx_seq_one_letter_code
_entity_poly.pdbx_strand_id
1 'polypeptide(L)'
;PDLLRTIEQKLKTLEASGGIERMNAELTRRTEAGVRRPRPVAGIALAVRARSWIFDPAMVVEQDIYDNKGNAIARAGQRVNPMDFIAIRQKLVFIDGDDRDQVNWALRRFDDQSAKLIMIKGAPLDAMTQHQRRFYFDQGGFLVGRFGIRAVPAIVEPEGKAMRVSEVPLGVGRK
;
A
#
# COMPACT_ATOMS: atom_id res chain seq x y z
N PRO A 1 -9.50 46.00 12.32
CA PRO A 1 -8.76 45.06 13.15
C PRO A 1 -7.71 44.36 12.30
N ASP A 2 -6.45 44.61 12.63
CA ASP A 2 -5.32 44.11 11.90
C ASP A 2 -5.21 42.60 12.20
N LEU A 3 -5.56 41.77 11.22
CA LEU A 3 -5.56 40.31 11.31
C LEU A 3 -4.18 39.80 11.74
N LEU A 4 -3.13 40.43 11.27
CA LEU A 4 -1.74 40.09 11.61
C LEU A 4 -1.45 40.28 13.09
N ARG A 5 -1.87 41.41 13.69
CA ARG A 5 -1.70 41.65 15.13
C ARG A 5 -2.47 40.65 15.98
N THR A 6 -3.65 40.27 15.54
CA THR A 6 -4.46 39.25 16.24
C THR A 6 -3.77 37.88 16.19
N ILE A 7 -3.18 37.51 15.07
CA ILE A 7 -2.43 36.26 14.89
C ILE A 7 -1.16 36.29 15.75
N GLU A 8 -0.39 37.39 15.75
CA GLU A 8 0.82 37.55 16.58
C GLU A 8 0.50 37.47 18.07
N GLN A 9 -0.58 38.10 18.54
CA GLN A 9 -0.97 38.00 19.96
C GLN A 9 -1.38 36.59 20.35
N LYS A 10 -2.12 35.87 19.49
CA LYS A 10 -2.48 34.47 19.74
C LYS A 10 -1.26 33.55 19.74
N LEU A 11 -0.30 33.76 18.84
CA LEU A 11 0.94 33.00 18.82
C LEU A 11 1.77 33.24 20.10
N LYS A 12 1.96 34.49 20.52
CA LYS A 12 2.68 34.81 21.77
C LYS A 12 2.01 34.22 23.00
N THR A 13 0.67 34.22 23.05
CA THR A 13 -0.07 33.61 24.16
C THR A 13 0.09 32.08 24.17
N LEU A 14 0.04 31.45 23.00
CA LEU A 14 0.27 30.00 22.85
C LEU A 14 1.71 29.61 23.24
N GLU A 15 2.71 30.42 22.87
CA GLU A 15 4.11 30.21 23.22
C GLU A 15 4.32 30.34 24.75
N ALA A 16 3.83 31.41 25.34
CA ALA A 16 3.94 31.67 26.78
C ALA A 16 3.22 30.62 27.64
N SER A 17 2.17 29.97 27.13
CA SER A 17 1.42 28.92 27.84
C SER A 17 1.95 27.50 27.59
N GLY A 18 3.10 27.32 26.89
CA GLY A 18 3.59 26.01 26.46
C GLY A 18 2.65 25.31 25.48
N GLY A 19 1.79 26.08 24.80
CA GLY A 19 0.80 25.54 23.85
C GLY A 19 1.44 25.02 22.58
N ILE A 20 2.57 25.61 22.15
CA ILE A 20 3.31 25.18 20.97
C ILE A 20 3.97 23.82 21.21
N GLU A 21 4.62 23.64 22.36
CA GLU A 21 5.23 22.37 22.74
C GLU A 21 4.19 21.25 22.86
N ARG A 22 3.04 21.54 23.47
CA ARG A 22 1.92 20.58 23.55
C ARG A 22 1.37 20.23 22.19
N MET A 23 1.21 21.20 21.29
CA MET A 23 0.76 20.97 19.92
C MET A 23 1.76 20.14 19.13
N ASN A 24 3.05 20.44 19.24
CA ASN A 24 4.11 19.66 18.59
C ASN A 24 4.17 18.23 19.12
N ALA A 25 4.08 18.03 20.43
CA ALA A 25 4.03 16.71 21.04
C ALA A 25 2.81 15.91 20.57
N GLU A 26 1.65 16.54 20.47
CA GLU A 26 0.43 15.91 19.95
C GLU A 26 0.55 15.56 18.46
N LEU A 27 1.11 16.46 17.64
CA LEU A 27 1.37 16.20 16.22
C LEU A 27 2.34 15.03 16.04
N THR A 28 3.45 15.01 16.83
CA THR A 28 4.41 13.90 16.80
C THR A 28 3.73 12.59 17.15
N ARG A 29 2.98 12.55 18.26
CA ARG A 29 2.25 11.35 18.68
C ARG A 29 1.26 10.86 17.65
N ARG A 30 0.48 11.77 17.01
CA ARG A 30 -0.47 11.41 15.94
C ARG A 30 0.24 10.90 14.71
N THR A 31 1.36 11.51 14.35
CA THR A 31 2.16 11.08 13.20
C THR A 31 2.75 9.70 13.45
N GLU A 32 3.36 9.46 14.60
CA GLU A 32 3.90 8.16 15.00
C GLU A 32 2.80 7.07 15.03
N ALA A 33 1.63 7.38 15.60
CA ALA A 33 0.50 6.46 15.61
C ALA A 33 0.02 6.14 14.19
N GLY A 34 -0.05 7.14 13.30
CA GLY A 34 -0.43 6.97 11.90
C GLY A 34 0.58 6.17 11.08
N VAL A 35 1.88 6.31 11.37
CA VAL A 35 2.94 5.50 10.73
C VAL A 35 2.88 4.05 11.24
N ARG A 36 2.72 3.86 12.54
CA ARG A 36 2.65 2.52 13.14
C ARG A 36 1.42 1.75 12.70
N ARG A 37 0.27 2.44 12.64
CA ARG A 37 -1.01 1.85 12.23
C ARG A 37 -1.70 2.77 11.20
N PRO A 38 -1.41 2.59 9.91
CA PRO A 38 -2.02 3.37 8.84
C PRO A 38 -3.55 3.19 8.77
N ARG A 39 -4.23 4.13 8.15
CA ARG A 39 -5.68 4.04 7.94
C ARG A 39 -6.00 2.83 7.08
N PRO A 40 -6.96 1.98 7.48
CA PRO A 40 -7.39 0.84 6.68
C PRO A 40 -7.89 1.27 5.30
N VAL A 41 -7.61 0.44 4.30
CA VAL A 41 -8.18 0.63 2.96
C VAL A 41 -9.67 0.34 3.02
N ALA A 42 -10.47 1.32 2.62
CA ALA A 42 -11.92 1.19 2.63
C ALA A 42 -12.42 0.29 1.48
N GLY A 43 -13.57 -0.35 1.69
CA GLY A 43 -14.29 -1.08 0.62
C GLY A 43 -13.70 -2.43 0.24
N ILE A 44 -12.74 -2.96 1.00
CA ILE A 44 -12.18 -4.30 0.77
C ILE A 44 -12.84 -5.30 1.75
N ALA A 45 -13.41 -6.36 1.20
CA ALA A 45 -14.08 -7.41 1.95
C ALA A 45 -13.16 -8.62 2.23
N LEU A 46 -13.64 -9.57 3.04
CA LEU A 46 -13.05 -10.89 3.12
C LEU A 46 -13.38 -11.70 1.86
N ALA A 47 -12.40 -12.37 1.29
CA ALA A 47 -12.61 -13.26 0.15
C ALA A 47 -13.37 -14.53 0.59
N VAL A 48 -14.63 -14.63 0.22
CA VAL A 48 -15.50 -15.78 0.52
C VAL A 48 -15.70 -16.69 -0.69
N ARG A 49 -15.34 -16.21 -1.88
CA ARG A 49 -15.40 -16.94 -3.16
C ARG A 49 -14.11 -16.72 -3.92
N ALA A 50 -13.62 -17.76 -4.60
CA ALA A 50 -12.50 -17.62 -5.52
C ALA A 50 -12.91 -16.79 -6.73
N ARG A 51 -12.10 -15.80 -7.07
CA ARG A 51 -12.25 -14.95 -8.25
C ARG A 51 -10.88 -14.72 -8.87
N SER A 52 -10.79 -14.78 -10.20
CA SER A 52 -9.52 -14.53 -10.88
C SER A 52 -9.76 -13.80 -12.19
N TRP A 53 -8.83 -12.93 -12.56
CA TRP A 53 -8.85 -12.19 -13.83
C TRP A 53 -7.44 -11.80 -14.26
N ILE A 54 -7.32 -11.38 -15.50
CA ILE A 54 -6.08 -10.87 -16.05
C ILE A 54 -6.10 -9.34 -16.01
N PHE A 55 -5.05 -8.78 -15.47
CA PHE A 55 -4.78 -7.34 -15.48
C PHE A 55 -3.69 -7.05 -16.53
N ASP A 56 -4.01 -6.19 -17.51
CA ASP A 56 -3.05 -5.67 -18.47
C ASP A 56 -2.36 -4.43 -17.90
N PRO A 57 -1.03 -4.47 -17.61
CA PRO A 57 -0.30 -3.34 -17.07
C PRO A 57 0.04 -2.29 -18.13
N ALA A 58 -0.26 -2.53 -19.39
CA ALA A 58 0.03 -1.59 -20.47
C ALA A 58 -0.65 -0.24 -20.23
N MET A 59 0.06 0.82 -20.48
CA MET A 59 -0.37 2.21 -20.28
C MET A 59 -0.02 3.06 -21.49
N VAL A 60 -0.79 4.11 -21.71
CA VAL A 60 -0.43 5.15 -22.67
C VAL A 60 0.47 6.15 -21.96
N VAL A 61 1.60 6.45 -22.59
CA VAL A 61 2.58 7.41 -22.06
C VAL A 61 2.02 8.82 -22.28
N GLU A 62 1.92 9.60 -21.21
CA GLU A 62 1.41 10.98 -21.28
C GLU A 62 2.49 12.00 -21.73
N GLN A 63 3.75 11.70 -21.43
CA GLN A 63 4.91 12.55 -21.77
C GLN A 63 6.05 11.67 -22.27
N ASP A 64 6.95 12.26 -23.08
CA ASP A 64 8.13 11.55 -23.55
C ASP A 64 8.99 11.11 -22.37
N ILE A 65 9.39 9.83 -22.38
CA ILE A 65 10.26 9.24 -21.38
C ILE A 65 11.65 9.05 -21.99
N TYR A 66 12.68 9.52 -21.28
CA TYR A 66 14.08 9.45 -21.71
C TYR A 66 14.90 8.61 -20.72
N ASP A 67 15.95 7.95 -21.23
CA ASP A 67 16.96 7.31 -20.39
C ASP A 67 17.93 8.34 -19.80
N ASN A 68 18.84 7.88 -18.94
CA ASN A 68 19.85 8.72 -18.31
C ASN A 68 20.86 9.34 -19.32
N LYS A 69 20.85 8.87 -20.58
CA LYS A 69 21.70 9.35 -21.68
C LYS A 69 20.96 10.27 -22.65
N GLY A 70 19.67 10.55 -22.38
CA GLY A 70 18.83 11.40 -23.21
C GLY A 70 18.19 10.72 -24.41
N ASN A 71 18.27 9.37 -24.53
CA ASN A 71 17.58 8.64 -25.59
C ASN A 71 16.11 8.46 -25.23
N ALA A 72 15.20 8.66 -26.19
CA ALA A 72 13.79 8.45 -25.96
C ALA A 72 13.49 6.94 -25.80
N ILE A 73 12.98 6.57 -24.63
CA ILE A 73 12.49 5.21 -24.34
C ILE A 73 11.06 5.05 -24.88
N ALA A 74 10.23 6.07 -24.69
CA ALA A 74 8.85 6.08 -25.16
C ALA A 74 8.39 7.51 -25.43
N ARG A 75 7.50 7.68 -26.41
CA ARG A 75 6.91 8.95 -26.80
C ARG A 75 5.51 9.12 -26.23
N ALA A 76 5.11 10.36 -26.00
CA ALA A 76 3.74 10.70 -25.65
C ALA A 76 2.74 10.09 -26.65
N GLY A 77 1.66 9.52 -26.14
CA GLY A 77 0.65 8.80 -26.94
C GLY A 77 1.01 7.36 -27.29
N GLN A 78 2.23 6.91 -27.04
CA GLN A 78 2.66 5.53 -27.28
C GLN A 78 2.12 4.60 -26.17
N ARG A 79 1.59 3.42 -26.57
CA ARG A 79 1.22 2.36 -25.62
C ARG A 79 2.46 1.55 -25.27
N VAL A 80 2.77 1.48 -23.99
CA VAL A 80 3.95 0.79 -23.45
C VAL A 80 3.50 -0.22 -22.39
N ASN A 81 4.03 -1.42 -22.45
CA ASN A 81 3.85 -2.41 -21.39
C ASN A 81 5.11 -2.43 -20.50
N PRO A 82 5.01 -2.07 -19.21
CA PRO A 82 6.14 -2.13 -18.29
C PRO A 82 6.80 -3.51 -18.20
N MET A 83 6.03 -4.60 -18.43
CA MET A 83 6.54 -5.97 -18.41
C MET A 83 7.52 -6.28 -19.55
N ASP A 84 7.61 -5.43 -20.57
CA ASP A 84 8.62 -5.56 -21.62
C ASP A 84 10.02 -5.13 -21.15
N PHE A 85 10.09 -4.34 -20.08
CA PHE A 85 11.32 -3.74 -19.55
C PHE A 85 11.70 -4.24 -18.17
N ILE A 86 10.74 -4.71 -17.38
CA ILE A 86 10.91 -5.08 -15.97
C ILE A 86 10.45 -6.52 -15.76
N ALA A 87 11.35 -7.37 -15.29
CA ALA A 87 10.99 -8.71 -14.84
C ALA A 87 10.45 -8.65 -13.40
N ILE A 88 9.15 -8.80 -13.24
CA ILE A 88 8.53 -8.95 -11.91
C ILE A 88 8.71 -10.41 -11.48
N ARG A 89 9.51 -10.63 -10.43
CA ARG A 89 9.82 -11.98 -9.93
C ARG A 89 9.00 -12.37 -8.70
N GLN A 90 8.59 -11.39 -7.92
CA GLN A 90 7.87 -11.60 -6.68
C GLN A 90 6.38 -11.39 -6.89
N LYS A 91 5.58 -12.26 -6.27
CA LYS A 91 4.14 -12.07 -6.18
C LYS A 91 3.82 -10.93 -5.21
N LEU A 92 2.69 -10.27 -5.42
CA LEU A 92 2.14 -9.34 -4.45
C LEU A 92 0.98 -10.04 -3.74
N VAL A 93 1.04 -10.14 -2.43
CA VAL A 93 0.04 -10.83 -1.63
C VAL A 93 -0.62 -9.81 -0.70
N PHE A 94 -1.90 -9.56 -0.93
CA PHE A 94 -2.70 -8.60 -0.18
C PHE A 94 -3.45 -9.31 0.93
N ILE A 95 -3.34 -8.81 2.16
CA ILE A 95 -3.94 -9.40 3.35
C ILE A 95 -4.51 -8.34 4.29
N ASP A 96 -5.51 -8.71 5.10
CA ASP A 96 -5.86 -7.99 6.32
C ASP A 96 -4.87 -8.40 7.43
N GLY A 97 -4.05 -7.45 7.88
CA GLY A 97 -3.05 -7.70 8.93
C GLY A 97 -3.65 -7.89 10.33
N ASP A 98 -4.92 -7.57 10.53
CA ASP A 98 -5.64 -7.85 11.78
C ASP A 98 -6.28 -9.25 11.78
N ASP A 99 -6.36 -9.90 10.63
CA ASP A 99 -6.85 -11.27 10.47
C ASP A 99 -5.69 -12.27 10.59
N ARG A 100 -5.63 -12.96 11.72
CA ARG A 100 -4.57 -13.94 12.03
C ARG A 100 -4.51 -15.09 11.03
N ASP A 101 -5.66 -15.51 10.50
CA ASP A 101 -5.70 -16.62 9.54
C ASP A 101 -5.07 -16.21 8.21
N GLN A 102 -5.33 -14.98 7.75
CA GLN A 102 -4.69 -14.43 6.55
C GLN A 102 -3.19 -14.25 6.74
N VAL A 103 -2.76 -13.68 7.87
CA VAL A 103 -1.34 -13.50 8.17
C VAL A 103 -0.62 -14.84 8.22
N ASN A 104 -1.15 -15.80 8.97
CA ASN A 104 -0.57 -17.15 9.09
C ASN A 104 -0.54 -17.90 7.75
N TRP A 105 -1.61 -17.78 6.96
CA TRP A 105 -1.67 -18.38 5.62
C TRP A 105 -0.58 -17.80 4.73
N ALA A 106 -0.41 -16.48 4.72
CA ALA A 106 0.59 -15.80 3.89
C ALA A 106 2.02 -16.20 4.30
N LEU A 107 2.30 -16.20 5.62
CA LEU A 107 3.62 -16.58 6.15
C LEU A 107 4.00 -18.03 5.87
N ARG A 108 3.05 -18.95 5.92
CA ARG A 108 3.32 -20.37 5.60
C ARG A 108 3.51 -20.63 4.11
N ARG A 109 2.88 -19.84 3.25
CA ARG A 109 2.83 -20.10 1.81
C ARG A 109 3.92 -19.39 1.04
N PHE A 110 4.41 -18.27 1.53
CA PHE A 110 5.34 -17.40 0.81
C PHE A 110 6.53 -17.02 1.69
N ASP A 111 7.71 -17.09 1.13
CA ASP A 111 8.92 -16.54 1.73
C ASP A 111 9.23 -15.11 1.21
N ASP A 112 10.29 -14.49 1.73
CA ASP A 112 10.68 -13.13 1.36
C ASP A 112 11.15 -12.97 -0.08
N GLN A 113 11.58 -14.06 -0.70
CA GLN A 113 12.06 -14.04 -2.09
C GLN A 113 10.93 -14.25 -3.08
N SER A 114 9.90 -15.01 -2.70
CA SER A 114 8.79 -15.38 -3.57
C SER A 114 7.67 -14.33 -3.58
N ALA A 115 7.47 -13.60 -2.47
CA ALA A 115 6.36 -12.64 -2.40
C ALA A 115 6.62 -11.45 -1.47
N LYS A 116 5.99 -10.33 -1.81
CA LYS A 116 5.80 -9.15 -0.95
C LYS A 116 4.44 -9.24 -0.29
N LEU A 117 4.41 -9.23 1.05
CA LEU A 117 3.18 -9.19 1.82
C LEU A 117 2.74 -7.74 2.02
N ILE A 118 1.56 -7.40 1.53
CA ILE A 118 1.00 -6.05 1.52
C ILE A 118 -0.26 -6.05 2.36
N MET A 119 -0.25 -5.28 3.42
CA MET A 119 -1.42 -5.13 4.28
C MET A 119 -2.35 -4.04 3.73
N ILE A 120 -3.64 -4.30 3.78
CA ILE A 120 -4.69 -3.30 3.52
C ILE A 120 -5.24 -2.72 4.84
N LYS A 121 -4.92 -3.37 5.95
CA LYS A 121 -5.30 -3.03 7.31
C LYS A 121 -4.31 -3.66 8.29
N GLY A 122 -4.12 -3.08 9.46
CA GLY A 122 -3.24 -3.60 10.50
C GLY A 122 -2.04 -2.68 10.80
N ALA A 123 -1.06 -3.23 11.50
CA ALA A 123 0.14 -2.54 11.96
C ALA A 123 1.40 -3.19 11.33
N PRO A 124 1.85 -2.73 10.16
CA PRO A 124 2.93 -3.38 9.43
C PRO A 124 4.25 -3.39 10.20
N LEU A 125 4.59 -2.33 10.94
CA LEU A 125 5.84 -2.26 11.71
C LEU A 125 5.85 -3.26 12.87
N ASP A 126 4.72 -3.41 13.55
CA ASP A 126 4.59 -4.38 14.65
C ASP A 126 4.66 -5.81 14.10
N ALA A 127 4.01 -6.08 12.97
CA ALA A 127 4.09 -7.37 12.28
C ALA A 127 5.52 -7.70 11.80
N MET A 128 6.26 -6.71 11.30
CA MET A 128 7.67 -6.90 10.94
C MET A 128 8.51 -7.33 12.13
N THR A 129 8.32 -6.69 13.27
CA THR A 129 9.03 -7.04 14.51
C THR A 129 8.65 -8.42 15.01
N GLN A 130 7.34 -8.74 15.01
CA GLN A 130 6.82 -10.01 15.53
C GLN A 130 7.23 -11.21 14.68
N HIS A 131 7.21 -11.07 13.35
CA HIS A 131 7.41 -12.19 12.43
C HIS A 131 8.80 -12.21 11.79
N GLN A 132 9.67 -11.22 12.11
CA GLN A 132 11.02 -11.06 11.54
C GLN A 132 10.98 -11.10 10.00
N ARG A 133 9.94 -10.49 9.43
CA ARG A 133 9.65 -10.47 8.00
C ARG A 133 9.15 -9.11 7.56
N ARG A 134 9.48 -8.71 6.32
CA ARG A 134 9.03 -7.44 5.75
C ARG A 134 7.55 -7.49 5.37
N PHE A 135 6.81 -6.52 5.89
CA PHE A 135 5.45 -6.21 5.48
C PHE A 135 5.39 -4.81 4.86
N TYR A 136 4.53 -4.67 3.86
CA TYR A 136 4.23 -3.40 3.22
C TYR A 136 2.80 -3.00 3.55
N PHE A 137 2.42 -1.78 3.24
CA PHE A 137 1.05 -1.30 3.40
C PHE A 137 0.59 -0.58 2.13
N ASP A 138 -0.61 -0.90 1.65
CA ASP A 138 -1.22 -0.22 0.51
C ASP A 138 -1.90 1.08 0.97
N GLN A 139 -1.11 2.16 1.00
CA GLN A 139 -1.61 3.45 1.46
C GLN A 139 -2.68 3.99 0.51
N GLY A 140 -3.85 4.30 1.10
CA GLY A 140 -4.98 4.83 0.35
C GLY A 140 -5.62 3.85 -0.63
N GLY A 141 -5.21 2.58 -0.64
CA GLY A 141 -5.77 1.57 -1.53
C GLY A 141 -5.39 1.74 -3.00
N PHE A 142 -4.22 2.34 -3.26
CA PHE A 142 -3.75 2.59 -4.63
C PHE A 142 -3.58 1.30 -5.43
N LEU A 143 -2.93 0.30 -4.84
CA LEU A 143 -2.66 -0.97 -5.52
C LEU A 143 -3.92 -1.83 -5.67
N VAL A 144 -4.71 -1.97 -4.61
CA VAL A 144 -5.97 -2.74 -4.70
C VAL A 144 -6.93 -2.12 -5.70
N GLY A 145 -7.00 -0.78 -5.76
CA GLY A 145 -7.80 -0.06 -6.76
C GLY A 145 -7.30 -0.29 -8.18
N ARG A 146 -5.98 -0.20 -8.38
CA ARG A 146 -5.37 -0.42 -9.69
C ARG A 146 -5.58 -1.85 -10.22
N PHE A 147 -5.44 -2.86 -9.37
CA PHE A 147 -5.66 -4.26 -9.76
C PHE A 147 -7.13 -4.69 -9.76
N GLY A 148 -8.05 -3.86 -9.29
CA GLY A 148 -9.48 -4.17 -9.19
C GLY A 148 -9.80 -5.19 -8.10
N ILE A 149 -8.95 -5.31 -7.08
CA ILE A 149 -9.15 -6.20 -5.92
C ILE A 149 -10.28 -5.64 -5.05
N ARG A 150 -11.23 -6.50 -4.70
CA ARG A 150 -12.37 -6.15 -3.84
C ARG A 150 -12.44 -6.99 -2.57
N ALA A 151 -11.66 -8.07 -2.53
CA ALA A 151 -11.61 -8.94 -1.36
C ALA A 151 -10.20 -9.48 -1.14
N VAL A 152 -9.85 -9.72 0.13
CA VAL A 152 -8.57 -10.31 0.54
C VAL A 152 -8.80 -11.57 1.37
N PRO A 153 -7.85 -12.52 1.35
CA PRO A 153 -6.54 -12.49 0.69
C PRO A 153 -6.63 -12.42 -0.84
N ALA A 154 -5.67 -11.73 -1.45
CA ALA A 154 -5.54 -11.71 -2.90
C ALA A 154 -4.06 -11.84 -3.32
N ILE A 155 -3.84 -12.44 -4.47
CA ILE A 155 -2.52 -12.64 -5.06
C ILE A 155 -2.49 -11.97 -6.42
N VAL A 156 -1.42 -11.22 -6.68
CA VAL A 156 -1.10 -10.70 -8.01
C VAL A 156 0.24 -11.31 -8.43
N GLU A 157 0.25 -12.01 -9.53
CA GLU A 157 1.43 -12.71 -10.03
C GLU A 157 1.62 -12.51 -11.54
N PRO A 158 2.88 -12.52 -12.04
CA PRO A 158 3.13 -12.39 -13.47
C PRO A 158 2.52 -13.55 -14.25
N GLU A 159 1.94 -13.24 -15.41
CA GLU A 159 1.46 -14.21 -16.38
C GLU A 159 1.75 -13.73 -17.79
N GLY A 160 2.89 -14.15 -18.33
CA GLY A 160 3.41 -13.64 -19.59
C GLY A 160 3.70 -12.14 -19.51
N LYS A 161 3.04 -11.35 -20.37
CA LYS A 161 3.13 -9.88 -20.39
C LYS A 161 1.98 -9.19 -19.62
N ALA A 162 1.24 -9.94 -18.82
CA ALA A 162 0.15 -9.47 -18.00
C ALA A 162 0.33 -9.92 -16.54
N MET A 163 -0.63 -9.58 -15.70
CA MET A 163 -0.67 -10.01 -14.31
C MET A 163 -1.97 -10.79 -14.06
N ARG A 164 -1.85 -11.96 -13.46
CA ARG A 164 -3.02 -12.66 -12.92
C ARG A 164 -3.32 -12.13 -11.54
N VAL A 165 -4.55 -11.74 -11.31
CA VAL A 165 -5.07 -11.34 -10.00
C VAL A 165 -6.02 -12.43 -9.53
N SER A 166 -5.87 -12.89 -8.30
CA SER A 166 -6.71 -13.94 -7.70
C SER A 166 -7.12 -13.57 -6.28
N GLU A 167 -8.41 -13.50 -6.00
CA GLU A 167 -8.96 -13.43 -4.65
C GLU A 167 -9.15 -14.86 -4.14
N VAL A 168 -8.56 -15.16 -2.97
CA VAL A 168 -8.39 -16.52 -2.45
C VAL A 168 -9.18 -16.68 -1.17
N PRO A 169 -10.33 -17.40 -1.16
CA PRO A 169 -11.02 -17.70 0.07
C PRO A 169 -10.17 -18.65 0.91
N LEU A 170 -9.89 -18.26 2.14
CA LEU A 170 -9.37 -19.18 3.14
C LEU A 170 -10.58 -19.96 3.63
N GLY A 171 -10.60 -21.28 3.37
CA GLY A 171 -11.67 -22.12 3.91
C GLY A 171 -11.85 -21.85 5.38
N VAL A 172 -13.08 -21.59 5.82
CA VAL A 172 -13.42 -21.47 7.24
C VAL A 172 -12.89 -22.72 7.89
N GLY A 173 -11.88 -22.57 8.77
CA GLY A 173 -11.24 -23.69 9.43
C GLY A 173 -12.29 -24.62 9.98
N ARG A 174 -12.33 -25.85 9.45
CA ARG A 174 -13.03 -26.94 10.12
C ARG A 174 -12.39 -27.05 11.51
N LYS A 175 -13.18 -26.72 12.52
CA LYS A 175 -12.91 -27.06 13.91
C LYS A 175 -12.71 -28.56 14.06
#